data_f9751f9f8fc9e9d4a74991d92bd384dc
#
_entry.id   f9751f9f8fc9e9d4a74991d92bd384dc
#
_cell.length_a   1.000
_cell.length_b   1.000
_cell.length_c   1.000
_cell.angle_alpha   90.00
_cell.angle_beta   90.00
_cell.angle_gamma   90.00
#
_symmetry.space_group_name_H-M   'P 1'
#
loop_
_entity.id
_entity.type
_entity.pdbx_description
1 polymer ?
#
loop_
_entity_poly.entity_id
_entity_poly.type
_entity_poly.pdbx_seq_one_letter_code
_entity_poly.pdbx_strand_id
1 'polypeptide(L)'
;MNFKRFLYADLLKWKANTKHKPLILRGARQVGKTTLIRQFAKEFDHFIELNLELKSDITPFQELDDIEQILNAIYLLKGSPKPKQQTLIFIDEIQESAKAIKQLRYFYEKLPNLHVIAAGSLLEFALQKVGSFPVGRIEYLYLHPLNFEEFLLAKENNNAVEALNTVPFPKFAYSTLFNLFHEYAIIGGMPEIVANYIEHNNIARLASNYNALWETYKDDFAKYASNNTEKQLLRFIIEQAPNEADRISFEKFGNSVYRSREVGEALRLLDLAGIQLLIYPTTNTALPIQVNVKKRPRLQFLDVGLLNEALSLQGEMLTITNLNDFYRGKIISQLINQELIAIHNSYKYKPVFWVRDKKTSSAEVDLVYKHKQMLIPIEIKSGAAGKLKSLHQFMNVCEHPYAIRLLANKLEVIDAKTISGTKFKLLNLPYFLAAKLPEYIKWFIGNY
;
A
#
# COMPACT_ATOMS: atom_id res chain seq x y z
N MET A 1 -1.97 19.88 -7.50
CA MET A 1 -1.66 19.07 -8.69
C MET A 1 -2.58 17.85 -8.74
N ASN A 2 -3.09 17.48 -9.91
CA ASN A 2 -3.98 16.32 -10.06
C ASN A 2 -3.20 15.17 -10.71
N PHE A 3 -2.95 14.11 -9.96
CA PHE A 3 -2.21 12.95 -10.45
C PHE A 3 -3.11 11.95 -11.17
N LYS A 4 -2.58 11.29 -12.19
CA LYS A 4 -3.21 10.11 -12.79
C LYS A 4 -3.00 8.94 -11.82
N ARG A 5 -4.09 8.30 -11.39
CA ARG A 5 -4.07 7.16 -10.47
C ARG A 5 -4.64 5.94 -11.17
N PHE A 6 -3.99 4.79 -11.04
CA PHE A 6 -4.46 3.54 -11.66
C PHE A 6 -5.82 3.11 -11.15
N LEU A 7 -6.11 3.40 -9.90
CA LEU A 7 -7.41 3.13 -9.29
C LEU A 7 -8.58 3.81 -10.03
N TYR A 8 -8.31 4.88 -10.80
CA TYR A 8 -9.33 5.55 -11.61
C TYR A 8 -10.00 4.61 -12.62
N ALA A 9 -9.23 3.69 -13.21
CA ALA A 9 -9.78 2.68 -14.13
C ALA A 9 -10.76 1.72 -13.43
N ASP A 10 -10.52 1.37 -12.17
CA ASP A 10 -11.42 0.52 -11.39
C ASP A 10 -12.67 1.28 -10.94
N LEU A 11 -12.57 2.59 -10.68
CA LEU A 11 -13.73 3.46 -10.46
C LEU A 11 -14.61 3.53 -11.72
N LEU A 12 -14.04 3.62 -12.92
CA LEU A 12 -14.80 3.57 -14.17
C LEU A 12 -15.52 2.22 -14.36
N LYS A 13 -14.84 1.09 -14.06
CA LYS A 13 -15.48 -0.23 -14.09
C LYS A 13 -16.63 -0.34 -13.08
N TRP A 14 -16.45 0.20 -11.88
CA TRP A 14 -17.49 0.25 -10.86
C TRP A 14 -18.68 1.09 -11.32
N LYS A 15 -18.47 2.27 -11.91
CA LYS A 15 -19.52 3.11 -12.47
C LYS A 15 -20.31 2.39 -13.57
N ALA A 16 -19.64 1.66 -14.45
CA ALA A 16 -20.25 0.94 -15.57
C ALA A 16 -21.04 -0.29 -15.13
N ASN A 17 -20.84 -0.80 -13.91
CA ASN A 17 -21.56 -1.96 -13.41
C ASN A 17 -22.97 -1.57 -12.97
N THR A 18 -23.99 -2.05 -13.71
CA THR A 18 -25.41 -1.80 -13.40
C THR A 18 -25.88 -2.37 -12.05
N LYS A 19 -25.10 -3.29 -11.47
CA LYS A 19 -25.35 -3.90 -10.15
C LYS A 19 -24.32 -3.43 -9.12
N HIS A 20 -23.74 -2.25 -9.32
CA HIS A 20 -22.77 -1.67 -8.38
C HIS A 20 -23.38 -1.50 -6.98
N LYS A 21 -22.55 -1.61 -5.97
CA LYS A 21 -22.91 -1.34 -4.57
C LYS A 21 -22.26 -0.03 -4.15
N PRO A 22 -22.75 0.61 -3.08
CA PRO A 22 -22.00 1.69 -2.46
C PRO A 22 -20.55 1.30 -2.26
N LEU A 23 -19.63 2.16 -2.69
CA LEU A 23 -18.21 1.91 -2.66
C LEU A 23 -17.58 2.57 -1.44
N ILE A 24 -16.78 1.83 -0.69
CA ILE A 24 -15.92 2.38 0.34
C ILE A 24 -14.50 2.47 -0.20
N LEU A 25 -14.01 3.70 -0.37
CA LEU A 25 -12.62 3.98 -0.72
C LEU A 25 -11.78 4.06 0.55
N ARG A 26 -10.94 3.05 0.75
CA ARG A 26 -10.00 2.95 1.86
C ARG A 26 -8.62 3.47 1.50
N GLY A 27 -7.78 3.64 2.47
CA GLY A 27 -6.38 4.06 2.33
C GLY A 27 -5.97 4.96 3.47
N ALA A 28 -4.68 5.03 3.75
CA ALA A 28 -4.14 5.89 4.79
C ALA A 28 -4.52 7.36 4.58
N ARG A 29 -4.34 8.18 5.62
CA ARG A 29 -4.56 9.62 5.50
C ARG A 29 -3.60 10.22 4.47
N GLN A 30 -4.05 11.23 3.73
CA GLN A 30 -3.26 12.01 2.76
C GLN A 30 -2.72 11.23 1.53
N VAL A 31 -3.25 10.03 1.24
CA VAL A 31 -2.93 9.31 -0.02
C VAL A 31 -3.72 9.81 -1.23
N GLY A 32 -4.58 10.84 -1.06
CA GLY A 32 -5.30 11.52 -2.14
C GLY A 32 -6.71 11.00 -2.43
N LYS A 33 -7.40 10.36 -1.46
CA LYS A 33 -8.77 9.81 -1.64
C LYS A 33 -9.76 10.86 -2.14
N THR A 34 -9.91 11.96 -1.42
CA THR A 34 -10.84 13.06 -1.75
C THR A 34 -10.53 13.67 -3.11
N THR A 35 -9.24 13.88 -3.41
CA THR A 35 -8.78 14.41 -4.71
C THR A 35 -9.16 13.48 -5.86
N LEU A 36 -8.94 12.16 -5.68
CA LEU A 36 -9.30 11.16 -6.69
C LEU A 36 -10.80 11.13 -6.95
N ILE A 37 -11.63 11.20 -5.91
CA ILE A 37 -13.10 11.20 -6.08
C ILE A 37 -13.59 12.50 -6.73
N ARG A 38 -13.02 13.65 -6.38
CA ARG A 38 -13.34 14.92 -7.07
C ARG A 38 -12.93 14.91 -8.54
N GLN A 39 -11.85 14.22 -8.91
CA GLN A 39 -11.52 14.00 -10.32
C GLN A 39 -12.54 13.09 -11.00
N PHE A 40 -12.91 11.99 -10.34
CA PHE A 40 -13.86 11.00 -10.83
C PHE A 40 -15.28 11.57 -10.93
N ALA A 41 -15.63 12.54 -10.10
CA ALA A 41 -16.92 13.23 -10.14
C ALA A 41 -17.23 13.89 -11.50
N LYS A 42 -16.21 14.21 -12.29
CA LYS A 42 -16.37 14.75 -13.65
C LYS A 42 -17.03 13.76 -14.63
N GLU A 43 -17.08 12.50 -14.27
CA GLU A 43 -17.79 11.46 -15.03
C GLU A 43 -19.31 11.45 -14.80
N PHE A 44 -19.83 12.31 -13.93
CA PHE A 44 -21.23 12.38 -13.54
C PHE A 44 -21.83 13.74 -13.87
N ASP A 45 -23.14 13.75 -14.12
CA ASP A 45 -23.88 14.98 -14.41
C ASP A 45 -24.06 15.84 -13.15
N HIS A 46 -24.18 15.17 -11.99
CA HIS A 46 -24.33 15.82 -10.69
C HIS A 46 -23.39 15.21 -9.66
N PHE A 47 -22.76 16.07 -8.90
CA PHE A 47 -21.87 15.69 -7.80
C PHE A 47 -22.28 16.37 -6.50
N ILE A 48 -22.49 15.57 -5.47
CA ILE A 48 -22.78 16.03 -4.12
C ILE A 48 -21.70 15.51 -3.19
N GLU A 49 -20.99 16.43 -2.55
CA GLU A 49 -19.96 16.14 -1.56
C GLU A 49 -20.45 16.48 -0.16
N LEU A 50 -20.34 15.50 0.76
CA LEU A 50 -20.61 15.62 2.17
C LEU A 50 -19.33 15.35 2.95
N ASN A 51 -19.01 16.19 3.92
CA ASN A 51 -17.94 15.94 4.88
C ASN A 51 -18.56 15.75 6.28
N LEU A 52 -18.52 14.55 6.81
CA LEU A 52 -19.19 14.24 8.09
C LEU A 52 -18.49 14.82 9.32
N GLU A 53 -17.34 15.48 9.21
CA GLU A 53 -16.78 16.34 10.25
C GLU A 53 -17.62 17.64 10.42
N LEU A 54 -18.37 18.03 9.38
CA LEU A 54 -19.24 19.22 9.43
C LEU A 54 -20.60 18.85 9.98
N LYS A 55 -21.05 19.59 11.01
CA LYS A 55 -22.35 19.39 11.65
C LYS A 55 -23.52 19.43 10.67
N SER A 56 -23.49 20.33 9.69
CA SER A 56 -24.53 20.42 8.65
C SER A 56 -24.67 19.12 7.85
N ASP A 57 -23.54 18.51 7.49
CA ASP A 57 -23.50 17.36 6.59
C ASP A 57 -23.79 16.03 7.32
N ILE A 58 -23.48 15.93 8.60
CA ILE A 58 -23.76 14.75 9.43
C ILE A 58 -25.20 14.71 9.94
N THR A 59 -25.86 15.86 10.15
CA THR A 59 -27.20 15.98 10.73
C THR A 59 -28.26 15.12 10.03
N PRO A 60 -28.39 15.08 8.69
CA PRO A 60 -29.36 14.21 8.03
C PRO A 60 -29.24 12.73 8.41
N PHE A 61 -28.02 12.24 8.59
CA PHE A 61 -27.75 10.86 9.00
C PHE A 61 -28.04 10.62 10.48
N GLN A 62 -27.93 11.63 11.33
CA GLN A 62 -28.20 11.52 12.77
C GLN A 62 -29.68 11.56 13.10
N GLU A 63 -30.42 12.46 12.47
CA GLU A 63 -31.80 12.76 12.83
C GLU A 63 -32.84 11.91 12.09
N LEU A 64 -32.49 11.45 10.83
CA LEU A 64 -33.42 10.69 10.01
C LEU A 64 -33.02 9.20 9.95
N ASP A 65 -34.02 8.33 9.83
CA ASP A 65 -33.82 6.87 9.70
C ASP A 65 -34.14 6.36 8.29
N ASP A 66 -35.10 7.00 7.61
CA ASP A 66 -35.47 6.60 6.25
C ASP A 66 -34.52 7.19 5.22
N ILE A 67 -33.99 6.33 4.34
CA ILE A 67 -32.95 6.71 3.37
C ILE A 67 -33.46 7.70 2.32
N GLU A 68 -34.74 7.67 1.96
CA GLU A 68 -35.32 8.63 1.02
C GLU A 68 -35.45 10.02 1.66
N GLN A 69 -35.82 10.08 2.93
CA GLN A 69 -35.85 11.33 3.68
C GLN A 69 -34.45 11.91 3.84
N ILE A 70 -33.44 11.07 4.15
CA ILE A 70 -32.03 11.47 4.22
C ILE A 70 -31.59 12.05 2.88
N LEU A 71 -31.88 11.37 1.76
CA LEU A 71 -31.53 11.84 0.42
C LEU A 71 -32.20 13.18 0.09
N ASN A 72 -33.49 13.34 0.44
CA ASN A 72 -34.21 14.61 0.24
C ASN A 72 -33.58 15.74 1.06
N ALA A 73 -33.21 15.47 2.32
CA ALA A 73 -32.53 16.43 3.16
C ALA A 73 -31.16 16.84 2.59
N ILE A 74 -30.39 15.88 2.04
CA ILE A 74 -29.11 16.15 1.38
C ILE A 74 -29.30 17.05 0.17
N TYR A 75 -30.28 16.78 -0.70
CA TYR A 75 -30.55 17.64 -1.86
C TYR A 75 -30.94 19.07 -1.43
N LEU A 76 -31.79 19.20 -0.42
CA LEU A 76 -32.17 20.50 0.12
C LEU A 76 -30.98 21.26 0.71
N LEU A 77 -30.16 20.57 1.53
CA LEU A 77 -28.99 21.13 2.18
C LEU A 77 -27.97 21.67 1.17
N LYS A 78 -27.75 20.93 0.07
CA LYS A 78 -26.77 21.31 -0.96
C LYS A 78 -27.36 22.17 -2.07
N GLY A 79 -28.64 22.58 -1.96
CA GLY A 79 -29.31 23.38 -2.99
C GLY A 79 -29.36 22.69 -4.36
N SER A 80 -29.30 21.36 -4.36
CA SER A 80 -29.24 20.56 -5.57
C SER A 80 -30.63 20.08 -5.97
N PRO A 81 -31.08 20.30 -7.23
CA PRO A 81 -32.34 19.75 -7.68
C PRO A 81 -32.28 18.22 -7.67
N LYS A 82 -33.42 17.55 -7.43
CA LYS A 82 -33.50 16.08 -7.57
C LYS A 82 -33.09 15.72 -9.01
N PRO A 83 -31.99 15.00 -9.21
CA PRO A 83 -31.48 14.78 -10.55
C PRO A 83 -32.34 13.78 -11.31
N LYS A 84 -32.55 14.07 -12.59
CA LYS A 84 -33.09 13.13 -13.57
C LYS A 84 -31.97 12.27 -14.22
N GLN A 85 -30.71 12.54 -13.88
CA GLN A 85 -29.49 12.03 -14.52
C GLN A 85 -28.54 11.37 -13.51
N GLN A 86 -27.41 10.84 -13.98
CA GLN A 86 -26.44 10.16 -13.14
C GLN A 86 -25.83 11.09 -12.07
N THR A 87 -26.06 10.74 -10.82
CA THR A 87 -25.56 11.48 -9.64
C THR A 87 -24.55 10.64 -8.88
N LEU A 88 -23.46 11.29 -8.45
CA LEU A 88 -22.54 10.76 -7.48
C LEU A 88 -22.70 11.48 -6.14
N ILE A 89 -22.97 10.74 -5.08
CA ILE A 89 -22.86 11.22 -3.69
C ILE A 89 -21.53 10.73 -3.12
N PHE A 90 -20.71 11.65 -2.69
CA PHE A 90 -19.47 11.37 -1.99
C PHE A 90 -19.61 11.74 -0.51
N ILE A 91 -19.39 10.75 0.36
CA ILE A 91 -19.46 10.90 1.82
C ILE A 91 -18.03 10.77 2.34
N ASP A 92 -17.38 11.91 2.58
CA ASP A 92 -16.03 11.94 3.15
C ASP A 92 -16.09 11.89 4.68
N GLU A 93 -15.04 11.37 5.31
CA GLU A 93 -14.87 11.15 6.74
C GLU A 93 -16.04 10.35 7.37
N ILE A 94 -16.49 9.30 6.67
CA ILE A 94 -17.67 8.50 7.06
C ILE A 94 -17.52 7.85 8.44
N GLN A 95 -16.29 7.67 8.98
CA GLN A 95 -16.05 7.14 10.31
C GLN A 95 -16.63 8.02 11.43
N GLU A 96 -16.94 9.29 11.16
CA GLU A 96 -17.57 10.19 12.13
C GLU A 96 -19.03 9.81 12.43
N SER A 97 -19.66 8.96 11.59
CA SER A 97 -21.04 8.51 11.80
C SER A 97 -21.22 7.00 11.65
N ALA A 98 -21.29 6.29 12.77
CA ALA A 98 -21.65 4.87 12.77
C ALA A 98 -23.04 4.61 12.14
N LYS A 99 -23.96 5.59 12.20
CA LYS A 99 -25.29 5.52 11.61
C LYS A 99 -25.19 5.64 10.08
N ALA A 100 -24.39 6.57 9.54
CA ALA A 100 -24.16 6.70 8.10
C ALA A 100 -23.55 5.42 7.50
N ILE A 101 -22.59 4.79 8.20
CA ILE A 101 -22.00 3.50 7.76
C ILE A 101 -23.10 2.43 7.63
N LYS A 102 -24.00 2.31 8.61
CA LYS A 102 -25.10 1.34 8.56
C LYS A 102 -26.09 1.65 7.41
N GLN A 103 -26.30 2.92 7.12
CA GLN A 103 -27.23 3.39 6.09
C GLN A 103 -26.73 3.13 4.66
N LEU A 104 -25.42 2.86 4.44
CA LEU A 104 -24.91 2.43 3.15
C LEU A 104 -25.66 1.20 2.60
N ARG A 105 -26.13 0.31 3.48
CA ARG A 105 -26.97 -0.83 3.10
C ARG A 105 -28.25 -0.39 2.37
N TYR A 106 -28.92 0.64 2.90
CA TYR A 106 -30.20 1.10 2.37
C TYR A 106 -30.05 1.88 1.06
N PHE A 107 -28.89 2.55 0.85
CA PHE A 107 -28.57 3.08 -0.48
C PHE A 107 -28.56 1.97 -1.53
N TYR A 108 -27.96 0.82 -1.23
CA TYR A 108 -27.96 -0.33 -2.14
C TYR A 108 -29.36 -0.94 -2.34
N GLU A 109 -30.11 -1.15 -1.24
CA GLU A 109 -31.36 -1.91 -1.27
C GLU A 109 -32.55 -1.09 -1.83
N LYS A 110 -32.59 0.24 -1.55
CA LYS A 110 -33.72 1.11 -1.93
C LYS A 110 -33.40 2.06 -3.10
N LEU A 111 -32.13 2.38 -3.32
CA LEU A 111 -31.69 3.38 -4.29
C LEU A 111 -30.59 2.83 -5.22
N PRO A 112 -30.81 1.68 -5.90
CA PRO A 112 -29.75 0.93 -6.61
C PRO A 112 -29.14 1.69 -7.80
N ASN A 113 -29.83 2.71 -8.33
CA ASN A 113 -29.32 3.52 -9.45
C ASN A 113 -28.46 4.70 -8.98
N LEU A 114 -28.38 4.97 -7.67
CA LEU A 114 -27.61 6.07 -7.12
C LEU A 114 -26.17 5.62 -6.85
N HIS A 115 -25.20 6.33 -7.40
CA HIS A 115 -23.80 6.07 -7.12
C HIS A 115 -23.39 6.73 -5.82
N VAL A 116 -22.92 5.93 -4.87
CA VAL A 116 -22.47 6.40 -3.56
C VAL A 116 -21.06 5.90 -3.32
N ILE A 117 -20.15 6.85 -3.05
CA ILE A 117 -18.78 6.55 -2.60
C ILE A 117 -18.62 7.14 -1.20
N ALA A 118 -18.15 6.33 -0.27
CA ALA A 118 -17.75 6.77 1.06
C ALA A 118 -16.24 6.65 1.21
N ALA A 119 -15.62 7.60 1.91
CA ALA A 119 -14.20 7.53 2.25
C ALA A 119 -13.98 7.88 3.72
N GLY A 120 -12.88 7.38 4.27
CA GLY A 120 -12.43 7.71 5.61
C GLY A 120 -11.03 7.18 5.85
N SER A 121 -10.26 7.91 6.65
CA SER A 121 -8.84 7.59 6.86
C SER A 121 -8.60 6.45 7.85
N LEU A 122 -9.44 6.32 8.87
CA LEU A 122 -9.31 5.36 9.97
C LEU A 122 -10.61 4.53 10.12
N LEU A 123 -11.25 4.27 8.99
CA LEU A 123 -12.52 3.58 8.91
C LEU A 123 -12.51 2.21 9.61
N GLU A 124 -11.38 1.50 9.61
CA GLU A 124 -11.25 0.20 10.27
C GLU A 124 -11.58 0.26 11.77
N PHE A 125 -11.22 1.34 12.44
CA PHE A 125 -11.56 1.55 13.87
C PHE A 125 -13.04 1.81 14.07
N ALA A 126 -13.63 2.60 13.19
CA ALA A 126 -15.08 2.85 13.24
C ALA A 126 -15.87 1.56 12.99
N LEU A 127 -15.42 0.73 12.02
CA LEU A 127 -16.04 -0.55 11.69
C LEU A 127 -16.05 -1.54 12.85
N GLN A 128 -15.01 -1.56 13.67
CA GLN A 128 -14.98 -2.41 14.88
C GLN A 128 -16.03 -2.00 15.92
N LYS A 129 -16.38 -0.71 15.98
CA LYS A 129 -17.38 -0.17 16.91
C LYS A 129 -18.83 -0.29 16.39
N VAL A 130 -19.01 -0.53 15.08
CA VAL A 130 -20.32 -0.68 14.45
C VAL A 130 -20.82 -2.12 14.62
N GLY A 131 -21.71 -2.36 15.57
CA GLY A 131 -22.22 -3.69 15.89
C GLY A 131 -22.98 -4.42 14.74
N SER A 132 -23.36 -3.72 13.65
CA SER A 132 -23.98 -4.31 12.45
C SER A 132 -23.40 -3.64 11.23
N PHE A 133 -22.52 -4.35 10.53
CA PHE A 133 -21.89 -3.88 9.32
C PHE A 133 -22.65 -4.39 8.08
N PRO A 134 -22.81 -3.62 6.98
CA PRO A 134 -23.57 -4.03 5.80
C PRO A 134 -22.81 -5.06 4.92
N VAL A 135 -22.54 -6.24 5.48
CA VAL A 135 -21.84 -7.33 4.79
C VAL A 135 -22.55 -7.70 3.49
N GLY A 136 -21.79 -7.77 2.40
CA GLY A 136 -22.30 -8.14 1.08
C GLY A 136 -23.11 -7.04 0.37
N ARG A 137 -23.29 -5.84 0.96
CA ARG A 137 -24.03 -4.70 0.37
C ARG A 137 -23.12 -3.54 -0.03
N ILE A 138 -21.84 -3.68 0.12
CA ILE A 138 -20.82 -2.66 -0.20
C ILE A 138 -19.66 -3.30 -0.95
N GLU A 139 -18.97 -2.49 -1.73
CA GLU A 139 -17.72 -2.79 -2.40
C GLU A 139 -16.57 -2.01 -1.77
N TYR A 140 -15.34 -2.47 -2.01
CA TYR A 140 -14.15 -1.84 -1.45
C TYR A 140 -13.09 -1.64 -2.52
N LEU A 141 -12.50 -0.46 -2.52
CA LEU A 141 -11.24 -0.20 -3.19
C LEU A 141 -10.25 0.39 -2.18
N TYR A 142 -8.97 0.20 -2.44
CA TYR A 142 -7.92 0.68 -1.56
C TYR A 142 -6.94 1.56 -2.34
N LEU A 143 -6.76 2.80 -1.89
CA LEU A 143 -5.82 3.75 -2.48
C LEU A 143 -4.53 3.76 -1.66
N HIS A 144 -3.42 3.48 -2.32
CA HIS A 144 -2.07 3.54 -1.77
C HIS A 144 -1.37 4.85 -2.13
N PRO A 145 -0.20 5.19 -1.55
CA PRO A 145 0.70 6.19 -2.13
C PRO A 145 0.97 5.92 -3.61
N LEU A 146 1.48 6.89 -4.36
CA LEU A 146 1.86 6.70 -5.75
C LEU A 146 2.94 5.61 -5.85
N ASN A 147 2.77 4.65 -6.78
CA ASN A 147 3.83 3.75 -7.15
C ASN A 147 4.80 4.42 -8.15
N PHE A 148 5.88 3.73 -8.52
CA PHE A 148 6.88 4.28 -9.41
C PHE A 148 6.31 4.72 -10.77
N GLU A 149 5.41 3.94 -11.37
CA GLU A 149 4.80 4.32 -12.65
C GLU A 149 3.89 5.55 -12.53
N GLU A 150 3.08 5.65 -11.46
CA GLU A 150 2.28 6.84 -11.16
C GLU A 150 3.16 8.07 -10.90
N PHE A 151 4.35 7.89 -10.28
CA PHE A 151 5.36 8.93 -10.12
C PHE A 151 5.93 9.40 -11.47
N LEU A 152 6.24 8.48 -12.39
CA LEU A 152 6.68 8.84 -13.74
C LEU A 152 5.61 9.61 -14.52
N LEU A 153 4.33 9.21 -14.38
CA LEU A 153 3.18 9.92 -14.95
C LEU A 153 3.02 11.30 -14.32
N ALA A 154 3.25 11.46 -13.02
CA ALA A 154 3.22 12.73 -12.33
C ALA A 154 4.32 13.69 -12.83
N LYS A 155 5.47 13.16 -13.20
CA LYS A 155 6.58 13.90 -13.85
C LYS A 155 6.37 14.12 -15.35
N GLU A 156 5.25 13.68 -15.91
CA GLU A 156 4.95 13.75 -17.35
C GLU A 156 5.99 13.03 -18.23
N ASN A 157 6.74 12.07 -17.68
CA ASN A 157 7.78 11.32 -18.40
C ASN A 157 7.19 10.10 -19.13
N ASN A 158 6.42 10.38 -20.19
CA ASN A 158 5.70 9.35 -20.95
C ASN A 158 6.64 8.34 -21.61
N ASN A 159 7.84 8.74 -22.03
CA ASN A 159 8.83 7.84 -22.65
C ASN A 159 9.34 6.81 -21.62
N ALA A 160 9.57 7.23 -20.37
CA ALA A 160 9.94 6.31 -19.31
C ALA A 160 8.81 5.35 -18.95
N VAL A 161 7.56 5.83 -18.95
CA VAL A 161 6.37 4.99 -18.75
C VAL A 161 6.24 3.94 -19.85
N GLU A 162 6.40 4.32 -21.13
CA GLU A 162 6.37 3.39 -22.27
C GLU A 162 7.46 2.32 -22.15
N ALA A 163 8.70 2.74 -21.85
CA ALA A 163 9.81 1.82 -21.65
C ALA A 163 9.58 0.85 -20.48
N LEU A 164 9.03 1.35 -19.36
CA LEU A 164 8.69 0.54 -18.18
C LEU A 164 7.61 -0.52 -18.49
N ASN A 165 6.65 -0.19 -19.35
CA ASN A 165 5.54 -1.06 -19.74
C ASN A 165 5.87 -2.05 -20.86
N THR A 166 7.03 -1.91 -21.51
CA THR A 166 7.49 -2.85 -22.54
C THR A 166 8.10 -4.10 -21.90
N VAL A 167 7.63 -5.29 -22.28
CA VAL A 167 8.14 -6.57 -21.73
C VAL A 167 8.69 -7.45 -22.86
N PRO A 168 10.00 -7.79 -22.86
CA PRO A 168 11.04 -7.29 -21.95
C PRO A 168 11.37 -5.82 -22.23
N PHE A 169 11.73 -5.06 -21.17
CA PHE A 169 12.03 -3.63 -21.31
C PHE A 169 13.25 -3.39 -22.22
N PRO A 170 13.30 -2.26 -22.93
CA PRO A 170 14.39 -1.96 -23.84
C PRO A 170 15.69 -1.69 -23.05
N LYS A 171 16.77 -2.42 -23.39
CA LYS A 171 18.04 -2.37 -22.64
C LYS A 171 18.65 -0.96 -22.52
N PHE A 172 18.44 -0.11 -23.52
CA PHE A 172 18.92 1.28 -23.51
C PHE A 172 18.27 2.14 -22.42
N ALA A 173 17.04 1.78 -21.98
CA ALA A 173 16.32 2.53 -20.97
C ALA A 173 16.79 2.24 -19.53
N TYR A 174 17.69 1.25 -19.34
CA TYR A 174 18.12 0.80 -18.01
C TYR A 174 18.60 1.96 -17.11
N SER A 175 19.57 2.74 -17.58
CA SER A 175 20.18 3.80 -16.76
C SER A 175 19.17 4.91 -16.44
N THR A 176 18.31 5.26 -17.39
CA THR A 176 17.26 6.28 -17.19
C THR A 176 16.24 5.82 -16.15
N LEU A 177 15.68 4.61 -16.33
CA LEU A 177 14.70 4.06 -15.39
C LEU A 177 15.30 3.85 -14.00
N PHE A 178 16.55 3.41 -13.93
CA PHE A 178 17.27 3.23 -12.68
C PHE A 178 17.43 4.53 -11.90
N ASN A 179 17.85 5.61 -12.57
CA ASN A 179 18.00 6.93 -11.94
C ASN A 179 16.66 7.52 -11.49
N LEU A 180 15.61 7.39 -12.31
CA LEU A 180 14.27 7.83 -11.96
C LEU A 180 13.69 7.03 -10.78
N PHE A 181 13.97 5.72 -10.72
CA PHE A 181 13.56 4.90 -9.59
C PHE A 181 14.33 5.27 -8.31
N HIS A 182 15.59 5.65 -8.44
CA HIS A 182 16.35 6.21 -7.33
C HIS A 182 15.71 7.47 -6.77
N GLU A 183 15.39 8.40 -7.64
CA GLU A 183 14.71 9.64 -7.27
C GLU A 183 13.39 9.35 -6.52
N TYR A 184 12.56 8.47 -7.08
CA TYR A 184 11.35 8.01 -6.43
C TYR A 184 11.62 7.33 -5.06
N ALA A 185 12.65 6.52 -4.97
CA ALA A 185 13.02 5.85 -3.74
C ALA A 185 13.41 6.80 -2.59
N ILE A 186 14.00 7.95 -2.93
CA ILE A 186 14.32 9.01 -1.95
C ILE A 186 13.05 9.70 -1.48
N ILE A 187 12.18 10.06 -2.43
CA ILE A 187 11.01 10.92 -2.20
C ILE A 187 9.82 10.13 -1.68
N GLY A 188 9.66 8.87 -2.12
CA GLY A 188 8.46 8.09 -1.88
C GLY A 188 7.29 8.50 -2.78
N GLY A 189 6.10 8.00 -2.44
CA GLY A 189 4.88 8.15 -3.22
C GLY A 189 3.78 8.98 -2.54
N MET A 190 4.05 9.67 -1.43
CA MET A 190 3.03 10.51 -0.79
C MET A 190 2.65 11.69 -1.70
N PRO A 191 1.36 11.86 -2.08
CA PRO A 191 0.96 12.82 -3.13
C PRO A 191 1.42 14.26 -2.87
N GLU A 192 1.30 14.75 -1.64
CA GLU A 192 1.72 16.11 -1.29
C GLU A 192 3.23 16.28 -1.44
N ILE A 193 4.00 15.28 -1.04
CA ILE A 193 5.46 15.26 -1.17
C ILE A 193 5.86 15.28 -2.65
N VAL A 194 5.25 14.40 -3.45
CA VAL A 194 5.52 14.32 -4.89
C VAL A 194 5.16 15.63 -5.59
N ALA A 195 4.01 16.25 -5.24
CA ALA A 195 3.60 17.54 -5.80
C ALA A 195 4.61 18.64 -5.49
N ASN A 196 5.01 18.77 -4.23
CA ASN A 196 5.99 19.77 -3.77
C ASN A 196 7.36 19.56 -4.45
N TYR A 197 7.78 18.29 -4.57
CA TYR A 197 9.03 17.96 -5.26
C TYR A 197 9.00 18.33 -6.75
N ILE A 198 7.93 18.01 -7.46
CA ILE A 198 7.81 18.33 -8.89
C ILE A 198 7.79 19.85 -9.11
N GLU A 199 7.12 20.60 -8.22
CA GLU A 199 7.02 22.05 -8.32
C GLU A 199 8.37 22.77 -8.09
N HIS A 200 9.15 22.27 -7.12
CA HIS A 200 10.35 22.99 -6.66
C HIS A 200 11.67 22.30 -7.03
N ASN A 201 11.62 21.04 -7.43
CA ASN A 201 12.80 20.19 -7.71
C ASN A 201 13.87 20.25 -6.60
N ASN A 202 13.43 20.28 -5.34
CA ASN A 202 14.32 20.46 -4.19
C ASN A 202 13.91 19.55 -3.03
N ILE A 203 14.72 18.51 -2.78
CA ILE A 203 14.47 17.51 -1.72
C ILE A 203 14.58 18.15 -0.32
N ALA A 204 15.48 19.12 -0.12
CA ALA A 204 15.66 19.74 1.18
C ALA A 204 14.41 20.49 1.70
N ARG A 205 13.53 20.91 0.80
CA ARG A 205 12.24 21.54 1.16
C ARG A 205 11.20 20.57 1.68
N LEU A 206 11.38 19.27 1.47
CA LEU A 206 10.37 18.25 1.80
C LEU A 206 10.32 17.92 3.29
N ALA A 207 11.37 18.23 4.05
CA ALA A 207 11.49 17.89 5.48
C ALA A 207 10.28 18.37 6.29
N SER A 208 9.83 19.61 6.08
CA SER A 208 8.68 20.18 6.79
C SER A 208 7.37 19.43 6.47
N ASN A 209 7.20 18.99 5.23
CA ASN A 209 6.01 18.23 4.80
C ASN A 209 6.00 16.82 5.42
N TYR A 210 7.15 16.12 5.45
CA TYR A 210 7.23 14.82 6.12
C TYR A 210 6.98 14.93 7.63
N ASN A 211 7.55 15.94 8.30
CA ASN A 211 7.29 16.17 9.70
C ASN A 211 5.81 16.42 9.98
N ALA A 212 5.15 17.25 9.15
CA ALA A 212 3.71 17.49 9.27
C ALA A 212 2.88 16.20 9.08
N LEU A 213 3.29 15.32 8.14
CA LEU A 213 2.67 14.01 7.95
C LEU A 213 2.83 13.13 9.19
N TRP A 214 4.03 13.02 9.74
CA TRP A 214 4.30 12.22 10.93
C TRP A 214 3.51 12.71 12.15
N GLU A 215 3.48 14.02 12.40
CA GLU A 215 2.67 14.58 13.50
C GLU A 215 1.18 14.33 13.27
N THR A 216 0.68 14.47 12.04
CA THR A 216 -0.70 14.14 11.70
C THR A 216 -1.02 12.68 12.02
N TYR A 217 -0.16 11.73 11.67
CA TYR A 217 -0.37 10.32 12.01
C TYR A 217 -0.36 10.07 13.52
N LYS A 218 0.60 10.64 14.25
CA LYS A 218 0.67 10.52 15.72
C LYS A 218 -0.59 11.06 16.40
N ASP A 219 -1.11 12.19 15.92
CA ASP A 219 -2.32 12.80 16.50
C ASP A 219 -3.59 12.02 16.15
N ASP A 220 -3.69 11.51 14.94
CA ASP A 220 -4.85 10.69 14.56
C ASP A 220 -4.93 9.41 15.40
N PHE A 221 -3.83 8.70 15.61
CA PHE A 221 -3.85 7.51 16.48
C PHE A 221 -4.13 7.85 17.92
N ALA A 222 -3.70 9.00 18.38
CA ALA A 222 -4.00 9.48 19.71
C ALA A 222 -5.50 9.63 20.00
N LYS A 223 -6.33 9.90 18.97
CA LYS A 223 -7.79 10.01 19.08
C LYS A 223 -8.47 8.64 19.33
N TYR A 224 -7.84 7.54 18.91
CA TYR A 224 -8.41 6.19 19.03
C TYR A 224 -7.91 5.43 20.25
N ALA A 225 -6.92 5.96 20.95
CA ALA A 225 -6.44 5.39 22.20
C ALA A 225 -7.54 5.44 23.28
N SER A 226 -7.72 4.33 24.00
CA SER A 226 -8.72 4.22 25.06
C SER A 226 -8.33 4.99 26.33
N ASN A 227 -7.03 5.29 26.48
CA ASN A 227 -6.48 5.99 27.65
C ASN A 227 -5.11 6.62 27.32
N ASN A 228 -4.59 7.43 28.23
CA ASN A 228 -3.32 8.16 28.06
C ASN A 228 -2.11 7.22 27.89
N THR A 229 -2.08 6.07 28.56
CA THR A 229 -0.99 5.11 28.45
C THR A 229 -0.91 4.52 27.04
N GLU A 230 -2.05 4.13 26.49
CA GLU A 230 -2.14 3.62 25.11
C GLU A 230 -1.75 4.69 24.08
N LYS A 231 -2.17 5.95 24.32
CA LYS A 231 -1.76 7.10 23.50
C LYS A 231 -0.24 7.29 23.48
N GLN A 232 0.39 7.22 24.64
CA GLN A 232 1.84 7.33 24.76
C GLN A 232 2.55 6.15 24.07
N LEU A 233 2.03 4.92 24.25
CA LEU A 233 2.57 3.74 23.60
C LEU A 233 2.49 3.81 22.07
N LEU A 234 1.35 4.23 21.51
CA LEU A 234 1.19 4.38 20.06
C LEU A 234 2.19 5.39 19.48
N ARG A 235 2.32 6.56 20.11
CA ARG A 235 3.33 7.56 19.71
C ARG A 235 4.74 6.99 19.79
N PHE A 236 5.08 6.32 20.89
CA PHE A 236 6.39 5.69 21.07
C PHE A 236 6.68 4.66 19.97
N ILE A 237 5.71 3.79 19.63
CA ILE A 237 5.88 2.79 18.59
C ILE A 237 6.11 3.44 17.22
N ILE A 238 5.33 4.46 16.86
CA ILE A 238 5.50 5.18 15.58
C ILE A 238 6.90 5.76 15.47
N GLU A 239 7.46 6.30 16.56
CA GLU A 239 8.78 6.91 16.58
C GLU A 239 9.92 5.89 16.58
N GLN A 240 9.77 4.76 17.26
CA GLN A 240 10.83 3.76 17.39
C GLN A 240 10.85 2.74 16.24
N ALA A 241 9.70 2.47 15.63
CA ALA A 241 9.59 1.45 14.59
C ALA A 241 10.57 1.59 13.41
N PRO A 242 10.92 2.79 12.92
CA PRO A 242 11.94 2.96 11.89
C PRO A 242 13.30 2.36 12.27
N ASN A 243 13.67 2.46 13.54
CA ASN A 243 14.98 2.01 14.06
C ASN A 243 15.05 0.52 14.40
N GLU A 244 13.91 -0.18 14.39
CA GLU A 244 13.87 -1.60 14.72
C GLU A 244 14.53 -2.48 13.65
N ALA A 245 14.97 -3.66 14.08
CA ALA A 245 15.51 -4.68 13.19
C ALA A 245 14.49 -5.09 12.12
N ASP A 246 14.95 -5.69 11.03
CA ASP A 246 14.10 -6.15 9.93
C ASP A 246 12.99 -7.08 10.44
N ARG A 247 13.31 -8.04 11.31
CA ARG A 247 12.35 -8.91 12.00
C ARG A 247 12.17 -8.47 13.45
N ILE A 248 11.03 -7.85 13.73
CA ILE A 248 10.74 -7.26 15.04
C ILE A 248 10.41 -8.30 16.10
N SER A 249 10.75 -7.96 17.35
CA SER A 249 10.23 -8.61 18.54
C SER A 249 9.27 -7.68 19.26
N PHE A 250 8.15 -8.19 19.74
CA PHE A 250 7.25 -7.40 20.60
C PHE A 250 7.82 -7.24 22.01
N GLU A 251 8.68 -8.18 22.41
CA GLU A 251 9.41 -8.11 23.68
C GLU A 251 10.55 -7.10 23.55
N LYS A 252 10.65 -6.17 24.49
CA LYS A 252 11.65 -5.11 24.52
C LYS A 252 11.68 -4.22 23.25
N PHE A 253 10.56 -4.04 22.59
CA PHE A 253 10.45 -3.17 21.42
C PHE A 253 10.94 -1.77 21.76
N GLY A 254 11.82 -1.20 20.94
CA GLY A 254 12.43 0.11 21.16
C GLY A 254 13.23 0.21 22.48
N ASN A 255 13.74 -0.91 23.02
CA ASN A 255 14.36 -0.99 24.34
C ASN A 255 13.47 -0.47 25.49
N SER A 256 12.15 -0.55 25.32
CA SER A 256 11.16 -0.05 26.28
C SER A 256 10.85 -1.08 27.38
N VAL A 257 10.12 -0.60 28.39
CA VAL A 257 9.57 -1.41 29.48
C VAL A 257 8.14 -1.89 29.20
N TYR A 258 7.56 -1.53 28.06
CA TYR A 258 6.21 -1.96 27.68
C TYR A 258 6.13 -3.49 27.51
N ARG A 259 5.00 -4.06 27.90
CA ARG A 259 4.77 -5.50 27.79
C ARG A 259 4.55 -5.90 26.34
N SER A 260 5.02 -7.10 25.96
CA SER A 260 4.88 -7.65 24.60
C SER A 260 3.42 -7.64 24.10
N ARG A 261 2.44 -7.83 24.99
CA ARG A 261 1.02 -7.81 24.66
C ARG A 261 0.57 -6.41 24.23
N GLU A 262 0.93 -5.40 25.01
CA GLU A 262 0.59 -4.00 24.73
C GLU A 262 1.19 -3.53 23.39
N VAL A 263 2.48 -3.82 23.20
CA VAL A 263 3.18 -3.54 21.94
C VAL A 263 2.50 -4.26 20.76
N GLY A 264 2.16 -5.54 20.93
CA GLY A 264 1.48 -6.32 19.90
C GLY A 264 0.08 -5.79 19.56
N GLU A 265 -0.69 -5.31 20.54
CA GLU A 265 -1.99 -4.68 20.33
C GLU A 265 -1.85 -3.35 19.57
N ALA A 266 -0.92 -2.49 19.99
CA ALA A 266 -0.66 -1.22 19.33
C ALA A 266 -0.14 -1.39 17.89
N LEU A 267 0.78 -2.32 17.64
CA LEU A 267 1.24 -2.63 16.27
C LEU A 267 0.12 -3.16 15.37
N ARG A 268 -0.82 -3.95 15.90
CA ARG A 268 -2.00 -4.40 15.14
C ARG A 268 -2.96 -3.25 14.81
N LEU A 269 -3.07 -2.25 15.69
CA LEU A 269 -3.83 -1.04 15.38
C LEU A 269 -3.19 -0.26 14.22
N LEU A 270 -1.86 -0.09 14.23
CA LEU A 270 -1.12 0.58 13.14
C LEU A 270 -1.20 -0.21 11.82
N ASP A 271 -1.22 -1.55 11.90
CA ASP A 271 -1.41 -2.46 10.77
C ASP A 271 -2.81 -2.29 10.14
N LEU A 272 -3.84 -2.23 10.95
CA LEU A 272 -5.22 -1.98 10.48
C LEU A 272 -5.36 -0.62 9.80
N ALA A 273 -4.66 0.39 10.28
CA ALA A 273 -4.66 1.73 9.70
C ALA A 273 -3.80 1.85 8.43
N GLY A 274 -3.01 0.83 8.11
CA GLY A 274 -2.17 0.79 6.91
C GLY A 274 -0.92 1.67 6.99
N ILE A 275 -0.51 2.11 8.18
CA ILE A 275 0.69 2.95 8.36
C ILE A 275 1.95 2.10 8.55
N GLN A 276 1.81 1.01 9.31
CA GLN A 276 2.88 0.05 9.57
C GLN A 276 2.30 -1.36 9.53
N LEU A 277 2.49 -2.04 8.40
CA LEU A 277 1.94 -3.38 8.21
C LEU A 277 2.82 -4.44 8.87
N LEU A 278 2.18 -5.41 9.52
CA LEU A 278 2.84 -6.60 10.02
C LEU A 278 2.88 -7.67 8.90
N ILE A 279 4.07 -7.94 8.42
CA ILE A 279 4.33 -8.94 7.37
C ILE A 279 4.84 -10.22 8.03
N TYR A 280 4.03 -11.27 8.03
CA TYR A 280 4.39 -12.55 8.60
C TYR A 280 4.96 -13.50 7.55
N PRO A 281 5.92 -14.38 7.92
CA PRO A 281 6.46 -15.37 7.00
C PRO A 281 5.51 -16.54 6.77
N THR A 282 5.76 -17.25 5.67
CA THR A 282 5.30 -18.63 5.49
C THR A 282 6.48 -19.61 5.67
N THR A 283 6.16 -20.84 6.05
CA THR A 283 7.10 -21.96 6.02
C THR A 283 6.84 -22.91 4.85
N ASN A 284 5.77 -22.66 4.09
CA ASN A 284 5.37 -23.48 2.93
C ASN A 284 6.18 -23.09 1.69
N THR A 285 6.50 -24.08 0.86
CA THR A 285 7.13 -23.90 -0.45
C THR A 285 6.18 -24.18 -1.60
N ALA A 286 4.92 -24.52 -1.28
CA ALA A 286 3.81 -24.73 -2.20
C ALA A 286 2.53 -24.04 -1.69
N LEU A 287 1.50 -23.98 -2.53
CA LEU A 287 0.18 -23.47 -2.17
C LEU A 287 -0.63 -24.48 -1.32
N PRO A 288 -1.52 -24.02 -0.44
CA PRO A 288 -1.83 -22.62 -0.16
C PRO A 288 -0.77 -21.90 0.68
N ILE A 289 -0.66 -20.58 0.52
CA ILE A 289 0.18 -19.77 1.39
C ILE A 289 -0.49 -19.68 2.76
N GLN A 290 0.17 -20.19 3.78
CA GLN A 290 -0.24 -20.06 5.17
C GLN A 290 0.81 -19.25 5.92
N VAL A 291 0.43 -18.08 6.42
CA VAL A 291 1.32 -17.26 7.22
C VAL A 291 1.46 -17.80 8.63
N ASN A 292 2.68 -17.82 9.15
CA ASN A 292 2.97 -18.30 10.48
C ASN A 292 3.10 -17.13 11.46
N VAL A 293 2.00 -16.78 12.13
CA VAL A 293 1.92 -15.67 13.10
C VAL A 293 2.70 -15.91 14.39
N LYS A 294 3.22 -17.14 14.63
CA LYS A 294 4.09 -17.44 15.77
C LYS A 294 5.54 -17.02 15.50
N LYS A 295 5.91 -16.79 14.25
CA LYS A 295 7.23 -16.30 13.86
C LYS A 295 7.24 -14.76 13.93
N ARG A 296 8.42 -14.19 14.18
CA ARG A 296 8.61 -12.73 14.21
C ARG A 296 8.27 -12.12 12.85
N PRO A 297 7.39 -11.11 12.78
CA PRO A 297 7.08 -10.42 11.54
C PRO A 297 8.16 -9.41 11.16
N ARG A 298 8.09 -8.94 9.90
CA ARG A 298 8.74 -7.70 9.43
C ARG A 298 7.74 -6.55 9.54
N LEU A 299 8.24 -5.32 9.71
CA LEU A 299 7.44 -4.11 9.54
C LEU A 299 7.56 -3.62 8.11
N GLN A 300 6.43 -3.33 7.49
CA GLN A 300 6.34 -2.61 6.22
C GLN A 300 5.73 -1.25 6.47
N PHE A 301 6.45 -0.20 6.14
CA PHE A 301 5.96 1.17 6.27
C PHE A 301 5.08 1.55 5.09
N LEU A 302 4.17 2.49 5.31
CA LEU A 302 3.24 3.00 4.29
C LEU A 302 3.99 3.53 3.07
N ASP A 303 5.09 4.25 3.30
CA ASP A 303 5.85 4.93 2.26
C ASP A 303 7.34 4.99 2.61
N VAL A 304 8.18 4.75 1.61
CA VAL A 304 9.63 4.74 1.78
C VAL A 304 10.21 6.13 2.05
N GLY A 305 9.62 7.18 1.50
CA GLY A 305 10.05 8.56 1.75
C GLY A 305 9.83 8.96 3.21
N LEU A 306 8.68 8.58 3.79
CA LEU A 306 8.41 8.73 5.21
C LEU A 306 9.42 7.97 6.08
N LEU A 307 9.79 6.76 5.67
CA LEU A 307 10.79 5.96 6.39
C LEU A 307 12.18 6.60 6.31
N ASN A 308 12.58 7.10 5.13
CA ASN A 308 13.87 7.77 4.93
C ASN A 308 14.00 9.01 5.80
N GLU A 309 12.95 9.83 5.90
CA GLU A 309 12.92 10.99 6.78
C GLU A 309 13.06 10.61 8.24
N ALA A 310 12.27 9.63 8.71
CA ALA A 310 12.33 9.15 10.09
C ALA A 310 13.73 8.61 10.47
N LEU A 311 14.48 8.10 9.49
CA LEU A 311 15.86 7.62 9.66
C LEU A 311 16.92 8.72 9.37
N SER A 312 16.49 9.93 9.04
CA SER A 312 17.38 11.06 8.65
C SER A 312 18.34 10.75 7.50
N LEU A 313 17.90 9.89 6.57
CA LEU A 313 18.72 9.39 5.46
C LEU A 313 18.73 10.30 4.24
N GLN A 314 17.78 11.23 4.10
CA GLN A 314 17.60 12.03 2.88
C GLN A 314 18.82 12.91 2.56
N GLY A 315 19.49 13.46 3.57
CA GLY A 315 20.71 14.24 3.39
C GLY A 315 21.88 13.43 2.84
N GLU A 316 22.05 12.21 3.33
CA GLU A 316 23.08 11.29 2.85
C GLU A 316 22.81 10.84 1.41
N MET A 317 21.53 10.62 1.07
CA MET A 317 21.11 10.19 -0.26
C MET A 317 21.47 11.19 -1.37
N LEU A 318 21.49 12.47 -1.08
CA LEU A 318 21.84 13.52 -2.05
C LEU A 318 23.33 13.49 -2.46
N THR A 319 24.19 12.92 -1.64
CA THR A 319 25.65 12.89 -1.85
C THR A 319 26.12 11.58 -2.48
N ILE A 320 25.26 10.56 -2.52
CA ILE A 320 25.61 9.20 -2.98
C ILE A 320 25.32 9.05 -4.47
N THR A 321 26.38 8.82 -5.24
CA THR A 321 26.29 8.53 -6.69
C THR A 321 25.95 7.07 -6.97
N ASN A 322 26.09 6.18 -5.98
CA ASN A 322 25.86 4.74 -6.11
C ASN A 322 24.82 4.24 -5.12
N LEU A 323 23.62 4.01 -5.58
CA LEU A 323 22.48 3.44 -4.84
C LEU A 323 22.79 2.15 -4.09
N ASN A 324 23.73 1.35 -4.63
CA ASN A 324 24.05 0.06 -4.07
C ASN A 324 24.65 0.18 -2.64
N ASP A 325 25.33 1.28 -2.35
CA ASP A 325 25.94 1.53 -1.06
C ASP A 325 24.90 2.03 -0.02
N PHE A 326 23.85 2.67 -0.50
CA PHE A 326 22.79 3.23 0.32
C PHE A 326 21.70 2.23 0.70
N TYR A 327 21.27 1.40 -0.25
CA TYR A 327 20.17 0.44 -0.02
C TYR A 327 20.59 -0.81 0.77
N ARG A 328 21.54 -0.70 1.66
CA ARG A 328 21.93 -1.84 2.52
C ARG A 328 20.72 -2.36 3.29
N GLY A 329 20.18 -3.50 2.83
CA GLY A 329 19.23 -4.34 3.55
C GLY A 329 17.77 -3.84 3.52
N LYS A 330 17.31 -3.15 4.56
CA LYS A 330 15.88 -2.91 4.85
C LYS A 330 15.16 -2.02 3.82
N ILE A 331 15.79 -0.94 3.33
CA ILE A 331 15.13 0.08 2.50
C ILE A 331 14.68 -0.48 1.13
N ILE A 332 15.53 -1.23 0.46
CA ILE A 332 15.14 -1.79 -0.85
C ILE A 332 14.00 -2.79 -0.73
N SER A 333 13.97 -3.61 0.32
CA SER A 333 12.86 -4.53 0.58
C SER A 333 11.56 -3.78 0.87
N GLN A 334 11.62 -2.68 1.63
CA GLN A 334 10.48 -1.79 1.89
C GLN A 334 9.91 -1.23 0.59
N LEU A 335 10.77 -0.70 -0.29
CA LEU A 335 10.39 -0.11 -1.57
C LEU A 335 9.75 -1.15 -2.50
N ILE A 336 10.36 -2.34 -2.64
CA ILE A 336 9.80 -3.42 -3.47
C ILE A 336 8.44 -3.88 -2.93
N ASN A 337 8.30 -4.02 -1.63
CA ASN A 337 7.02 -4.37 -1.02
C ASN A 337 5.98 -3.27 -1.22
N GLN A 338 6.35 -1.98 -1.13
CA GLN A 338 5.47 -0.85 -1.42
C GLN A 338 4.95 -0.91 -2.85
N GLU A 339 5.82 -1.16 -3.84
CA GLU A 339 5.44 -1.32 -5.24
C GLU A 339 4.43 -2.47 -5.43
N LEU A 340 4.70 -3.63 -4.81
CA LEU A 340 3.81 -4.79 -4.89
C LEU A 340 2.47 -4.56 -4.19
N ILE A 341 2.45 -3.83 -3.08
CA ILE A 341 1.21 -3.46 -2.39
C ILE A 341 0.39 -2.52 -3.27
N ALA A 342 1.03 -1.53 -3.89
CA ALA A 342 0.36 -0.49 -4.67
C ALA A 342 -0.32 -1.00 -5.96
N ILE A 343 0.15 -2.11 -6.54
CA ILE A 343 -0.51 -2.72 -7.71
C ILE A 343 -1.73 -3.58 -7.35
N HIS A 344 -2.00 -3.78 -6.06
CA HIS A 344 -3.15 -4.56 -5.59
C HIS A 344 -4.20 -3.64 -4.96
N ASN A 345 -5.40 -3.64 -5.52
CA ASN A 345 -6.54 -2.83 -5.03
C ASN A 345 -7.22 -3.44 -3.80
N SER A 346 -6.62 -4.45 -3.19
CA SER A 346 -7.14 -5.15 -2.02
C SER A 346 -6.34 -4.79 -0.77
N TYR A 347 -7.02 -4.29 0.26
CA TYR A 347 -6.39 -4.05 1.57
C TYR A 347 -5.86 -5.33 2.24
N LYS A 348 -6.28 -6.50 1.75
CA LYS A 348 -5.84 -7.80 2.29
C LYS A 348 -4.53 -8.28 1.71
N TYR A 349 -4.05 -7.67 0.62
CA TYR A 349 -2.78 -8.08 0.05
C TYR A 349 -1.63 -7.61 0.96
N LYS A 350 -0.85 -8.55 1.39
CA LYS A 350 0.42 -8.33 2.09
C LYS A 350 1.49 -9.20 1.43
N PRO A 351 2.66 -8.66 1.14
CA PRO A 351 3.79 -9.47 0.74
C PRO A 351 4.07 -10.55 1.79
N VAL A 352 4.59 -11.68 1.36
CA VAL A 352 4.92 -12.79 2.27
C VAL A 352 6.36 -13.19 2.00
N PHE A 353 7.15 -13.35 3.04
CA PHE A 353 8.50 -13.90 2.94
C PHE A 353 8.52 -15.35 3.44
N TRP A 354 9.56 -16.10 3.06
CA TRP A 354 9.68 -17.50 3.50
C TRP A 354 10.77 -17.68 4.52
N VAL A 355 10.52 -18.53 5.50
CA VAL A 355 11.52 -19.00 6.48
C VAL A 355 11.47 -20.51 6.56
N ARG A 356 12.64 -21.13 6.69
CA ARG A 356 12.71 -22.58 6.88
C ARG A 356 12.18 -22.96 8.25
N ASP A 357 11.34 -24.00 8.30
CA ASP A 357 10.75 -24.49 9.56
C ASP A 357 11.70 -25.47 10.28
N LYS A 358 12.92 -25.01 10.60
CA LYS A 358 13.87 -25.73 11.46
C LYS A 358 14.42 -24.75 12.49
N LYS A 359 14.42 -25.17 13.78
CA LYS A 359 14.89 -24.32 14.90
C LYS A 359 16.33 -23.80 14.71
N THR A 360 17.19 -24.60 14.08
CA THR A 360 18.62 -24.29 13.85
C THR A 360 18.90 -23.59 12.51
N SER A 361 17.87 -23.31 11.70
CA SER A 361 18.03 -22.69 10.39
C SER A 361 17.70 -21.20 10.42
N SER A 362 18.61 -20.38 9.91
CA SER A 362 18.40 -18.95 9.63
C SER A 362 18.05 -18.68 8.17
N ALA A 363 17.68 -19.71 7.39
CA ALA A 363 17.37 -19.53 5.97
C ALA A 363 16.06 -18.78 5.80
N GLU A 364 16.12 -17.70 5.02
CA GLU A 364 15.03 -16.79 4.73
C GLU A 364 15.11 -16.34 3.28
N VAL A 365 13.99 -16.40 2.54
CA VAL A 365 13.82 -15.81 1.20
C VAL A 365 12.97 -14.56 1.34
N ASP A 366 13.42 -13.45 0.77
CA ASP A 366 12.89 -12.12 1.04
C ASP A 366 11.43 -11.95 0.67
N LEU A 367 10.97 -12.63 -0.40
CA LEU A 367 9.59 -12.58 -0.87
C LEU A 367 9.22 -13.91 -1.54
N VAL A 368 7.97 -14.33 -1.41
CA VAL A 368 7.37 -15.39 -2.21
C VAL A 368 6.13 -14.86 -2.92
N TYR A 369 6.02 -15.12 -4.22
CA TYR A 369 4.94 -14.61 -5.04
C TYR A 369 4.12 -15.74 -5.67
N LYS A 370 2.78 -15.69 -5.46
CA LYS A 370 1.88 -16.68 -6.05
C LYS A 370 1.68 -16.42 -7.53
N HIS A 371 2.02 -17.40 -8.35
CA HIS A 371 1.66 -17.41 -9.77
C HIS A 371 1.02 -18.73 -10.16
N LYS A 372 -0.27 -18.71 -10.52
CA LYS A 372 -1.08 -19.93 -10.78
C LYS A 372 -0.96 -20.91 -9.60
N GLN A 373 -0.44 -22.12 -9.82
CA GLN A 373 -0.23 -23.15 -8.80
C GLN A 373 1.20 -23.15 -8.20
N MET A 374 2.04 -22.18 -8.58
CA MET A 374 3.42 -22.08 -8.14
C MET A 374 3.60 -20.97 -7.10
N LEU A 375 4.53 -21.17 -6.19
CA LEU A 375 4.98 -20.19 -5.23
C LEU A 375 6.43 -19.79 -5.57
N ILE A 376 6.60 -18.72 -6.34
CA ILE A 376 7.88 -18.28 -6.88
C ILE A 376 8.71 -17.58 -5.79
N PRO A 377 9.89 -18.11 -5.43
CA PRO A 377 10.77 -17.46 -4.46
C PRO A 377 11.52 -16.30 -5.13
N ILE A 378 11.63 -15.20 -4.40
CA ILE A 378 12.26 -13.96 -4.88
C ILE A 378 13.25 -13.49 -3.83
N GLU A 379 14.51 -13.40 -4.23
CA GLU A 379 15.58 -12.84 -3.42
C GLU A 379 15.80 -11.38 -3.80
N ILE A 380 15.95 -10.51 -2.81
CA ILE A 380 16.18 -9.07 -3.01
C ILE A 380 17.63 -8.76 -2.65
N LYS A 381 18.36 -8.13 -3.57
CA LYS A 381 19.74 -7.71 -3.34
C LYS A 381 19.91 -6.22 -3.58
N SER A 382 20.50 -5.53 -2.64
CA SER A 382 20.78 -4.10 -2.77
C SER A 382 21.84 -3.80 -3.82
N GLY A 383 22.78 -4.74 -4.07
CA GLY A 383 23.86 -4.60 -5.05
C GLY A 383 23.69 -5.46 -6.30
N ALA A 384 24.71 -5.43 -7.15
CA ALA A 384 24.74 -6.19 -8.42
C ALA A 384 24.98 -7.70 -8.24
N ALA A 385 25.40 -8.16 -7.05
CA ALA A 385 25.69 -9.56 -6.74
C ALA A 385 25.30 -9.91 -5.29
N GLY A 386 25.26 -11.20 -4.97
CA GLY A 386 25.00 -11.68 -3.62
C GLY A 386 24.87 -13.20 -3.54
N LYS A 387 25.10 -13.76 -2.35
CA LYS A 387 24.97 -15.20 -2.09
C LYS A 387 23.49 -15.59 -2.07
N LEU A 388 23.14 -16.73 -2.67
CA LEU A 388 21.78 -17.25 -2.80
C LEU A 388 21.52 -18.49 -1.93
N LYS A 389 22.22 -18.62 -0.79
CA LYS A 389 22.12 -19.82 0.06
C LYS A 389 20.69 -20.17 0.49
N SER A 390 19.91 -19.18 0.89
CA SER A 390 18.52 -19.38 1.30
C SER A 390 17.62 -19.75 0.12
N LEU A 391 17.80 -19.07 -1.01
CA LEU A 391 17.10 -19.38 -2.26
C LEU A 391 17.37 -20.83 -2.69
N HIS A 392 18.64 -21.29 -2.62
CA HIS A 392 18.99 -22.69 -2.91
C HIS A 392 18.28 -23.67 -1.96
N GLN A 393 18.08 -23.32 -0.68
CA GLN A 393 17.34 -24.17 0.24
C GLN A 393 15.86 -24.27 -0.11
N PHE A 394 15.27 -23.16 -0.60
CA PHE A 394 13.90 -23.18 -1.10
C PHE A 394 13.81 -24.04 -2.37
N MET A 395 14.70 -23.81 -3.34
CA MET A 395 14.70 -24.52 -4.62
C MET A 395 14.95 -26.03 -4.50
N ASN A 396 15.59 -26.48 -3.42
CA ASN A 396 15.78 -27.91 -3.17
C ASN A 396 14.50 -28.67 -2.79
N VAL A 397 13.45 -27.95 -2.39
CA VAL A 397 12.20 -28.53 -1.88
C VAL A 397 10.95 -28.08 -2.62
N CYS A 398 11.06 -27.11 -3.52
CA CYS A 398 9.92 -26.68 -4.34
C CYS A 398 9.79 -27.54 -5.61
N GLU A 399 8.58 -27.63 -6.15
CA GLU A 399 8.22 -28.51 -7.27
C GLU A 399 8.38 -27.87 -8.66
N HIS A 400 8.84 -26.61 -8.73
CA HIS A 400 9.04 -25.90 -10.00
C HIS A 400 10.48 -25.36 -10.13
N PRO A 401 11.00 -25.14 -11.35
CA PRO A 401 12.39 -24.75 -11.55
C PRO A 401 12.60 -23.23 -11.64
N TYR A 402 11.67 -22.39 -11.19
CA TYR A 402 11.73 -20.95 -11.40
C TYR A 402 12.04 -20.20 -10.10
N ALA A 403 13.01 -19.28 -10.17
CA ALA A 403 13.34 -18.36 -9.10
C ALA A 403 13.65 -16.98 -9.67
N ILE A 404 13.49 -15.94 -8.87
CA ILE A 404 13.75 -14.55 -9.27
C ILE A 404 14.74 -13.92 -8.29
N ARG A 405 15.58 -13.05 -8.81
CA ARG A 405 16.43 -12.16 -8.03
C ARG A 405 16.20 -10.73 -8.49
N LEU A 406 15.69 -9.88 -7.59
CA LEU A 406 15.58 -8.45 -7.79
C LEU A 406 16.89 -7.79 -7.36
N LEU A 407 17.51 -7.02 -8.27
CA LEU A 407 18.84 -6.46 -8.02
C LEU A 407 19.11 -5.23 -8.90
N ALA A 408 20.20 -4.50 -8.57
CA ALA A 408 20.71 -3.38 -9.37
C ALA A 408 21.57 -3.88 -10.54
N ASN A 409 20.97 -4.64 -11.46
CA ASN A 409 21.69 -5.17 -12.63
C ASN A 409 20.73 -5.34 -13.81
N LYS A 410 21.27 -5.70 -14.97
CA LYS A 410 20.53 -5.90 -16.21
C LYS A 410 19.59 -7.11 -16.13
N LEU A 411 18.54 -7.07 -16.93
CA LEU A 411 17.63 -8.20 -17.13
C LEU A 411 18.39 -9.36 -17.79
N GLU A 412 18.36 -10.53 -17.14
CA GLU A 412 19.04 -11.73 -17.61
C GLU A 412 18.37 -12.99 -17.05
N VAL A 413 18.29 -14.05 -17.85
CA VAL A 413 17.89 -15.38 -17.37
C VAL A 413 19.09 -16.30 -17.44
N ILE A 414 19.40 -16.96 -16.32
CA ILE A 414 20.54 -17.87 -16.21
C ILE A 414 20.11 -19.26 -15.74
N ASP A 415 20.79 -20.27 -16.26
CA ASP A 415 20.71 -21.63 -15.73
C ASP A 415 21.56 -21.74 -14.46
N ALA A 416 20.92 -22.13 -13.39
CA ALA A 416 21.56 -22.23 -12.08
C ALA A 416 21.40 -23.63 -11.47
N LYS A 417 22.28 -23.94 -10.51
CA LYS A 417 22.19 -25.16 -9.71
C LYS A 417 22.33 -24.81 -8.24
N THR A 418 21.55 -25.47 -7.41
CA THR A 418 21.74 -25.41 -5.96
C THR A 418 23.05 -26.12 -5.56
N ILE A 419 23.46 -25.93 -4.31
CA ILE A 419 24.63 -26.63 -3.75
C ILE A 419 24.45 -28.15 -3.79
N SER A 420 23.23 -28.67 -3.68
CA SER A 420 22.88 -30.09 -3.78
C SER A 420 22.61 -30.57 -5.20
N GLY A 421 22.77 -29.72 -6.21
CA GLY A 421 22.67 -30.12 -7.63
C GLY A 421 21.31 -29.92 -8.29
N THR A 422 20.28 -29.46 -7.57
CA THR A 422 18.96 -29.16 -8.16
C THR A 422 19.08 -28.05 -9.20
N LYS A 423 18.66 -28.30 -10.43
CA LYS A 423 18.69 -27.33 -11.53
C LYS A 423 17.49 -26.40 -11.45
N PHE A 424 17.68 -25.13 -11.72
CA PHE A 424 16.61 -24.14 -11.82
C PHE A 424 16.98 -22.99 -12.76
N LYS A 425 15.97 -22.26 -13.23
CA LYS A 425 16.11 -21.02 -13.98
C LYS A 425 16.04 -19.83 -13.01
N LEU A 426 17.00 -18.92 -13.08
CA LEU A 426 17.04 -17.72 -12.27
C LEU A 426 16.86 -16.48 -13.16
N LEU A 427 15.76 -15.76 -12.98
CA LEU A 427 15.55 -14.46 -13.60
C LEU A 427 16.19 -13.38 -12.72
N ASN A 428 17.22 -12.72 -13.24
CA ASN A 428 17.75 -11.47 -12.72
C ASN A 428 16.88 -10.33 -13.26
N LEU A 429 16.16 -9.65 -12.37
CA LEU A 429 15.21 -8.60 -12.73
C LEU A 429 15.63 -7.29 -12.05
N PRO A 430 15.83 -6.19 -12.81
CA PRO A 430 16.05 -4.88 -12.23
C PRO A 430 14.94 -4.51 -11.23
N TYR A 431 15.29 -4.02 -10.06
CA TYR A 431 14.29 -3.80 -9.01
C TYR A 431 13.30 -2.65 -9.30
N PHE A 432 13.61 -1.74 -10.23
CA PHE A 432 12.63 -0.76 -10.71
C PHE A 432 11.45 -1.40 -11.48
N LEU A 433 11.55 -2.69 -11.81
CA LEU A 433 10.47 -3.49 -12.40
C LEU A 433 9.64 -4.24 -11.37
N ALA A 434 9.77 -3.93 -10.08
CA ALA A 434 9.05 -4.62 -9.02
C ALA A 434 7.53 -4.60 -9.21
N ALA A 435 6.95 -3.46 -9.60
CA ALA A 435 5.52 -3.34 -9.90
C ALA A 435 5.09 -4.13 -11.16
N LYS A 436 6.03 -4.52 -12.03
CA LYS A 436 5.81 -5.33 -13.24
C LYS A 436 6.12 -6.81 -13.04
N LEU A 437 6.31 -7.22 -11.80
CA LEU A 437 6.62 -8.61 -11.45
C LEU A 437 5.62 -9.63 -12.02
N PRO A 438 4.28 -9.40 -12.00
CA PRO A 438 3.32 -10.33 -12.58
C PRO A 438 3.54 -10.59 -14.08
N GLU A 439 3.81 -9.52 -14.85
CA GLU A 439 4.06 -9.58 -16.30
C GLU A 439 5.39 -10.29 -16.59
N TYR A 440 6.43 -9.99 -15.83
CA TYR A 440 7.73 -10.64 -15.98
C TYR A 440 7.74 -12.11 -15.58
N ILE A 441 6.98 -12.50 -14.57
CA ILE A 441 6.78 -13.93 -14.22
C ILE A 441 6.10 -14.65 -15.39
N LYS A 442 5.05 -14.06 -15.96
CA LYS A 442 4.35 -14.63 -17.11
C LYS A 442 5.30 -14.76 -18.33
N TRP A 443 6.05 -13.71 -18.63
CA TRP A 443 7.05 -13.69 -19.70
C TRP A 443 8.14 -14.74 -19.46
N PHE A 444 8.69 -14.81 -18.27
CA PHE A 444 9.76 -15.74 -17.89
C PHE A 444 9.33 -17.20 -18.05
N ILE A 445 8.19 -17.58 -17.48
CA ILE A 445 7.68 -18.95 -17.55
C ILE A 445 7.25 -19.34 -18.97
N GLY A 446 6.83 -18.36 -19.79
CA GLY A 446 6.39 -18.61 -21.17
C GLY A 446 7.52 -18.80 -22.17
N ASN A 447 8.76 -18.36 -21.84
CA ASN A 447 9.90 -18.39 -22.75
C ASN A 447 11.04 -19.33 -22.30
N TYR A 448 11.04 -19.77 -21.05
CA TYR A 448 12.12 -20.56 -20.45
C TYR A 448 11.60 -21.75 -19.64
#